data_5ad72877566e661c2dc97cfefa361861
#
_entry.id   5ad72877566e661c2dc97cfefa361861
#
_cell.length_a   1.000
_cell.length_b   1.000
_cell.length_c   1.000
_cell.angle_alpha   90.00
_cell.angle_beta   90.00
_cell.angle_gamma   90.00
#
_symmetry.space_group_name_H-M   'P 1'
#
loop_
_entity.id
_entity.type
_entity.pdbx_description
1 polymer ?
#
loop_
_entity_poly.entity_id
_entity_poly.type
_entity_poly.pdbx_seq_one_letter_code
_entity_poly.pdbx_strand_id
1 'polypeptide(L)'
;KNVDKKDYDSRFNNTCNQRVNIDLISEDIKSSYEKLYNNLNTFEGKMSLDKIKDTDYYKEFVTKMLYRYRASVYDKNAEDPYCWMSYLLKNYKSEEVYDFCKKAFAKMKKEKIRVEEFLSPDIKSKAGRVSIKYFVGIRVLDEMVDLYRSFGENGIDCYIVSASFIDIVRAFATDKDNNYRMDKKKVLGLRLMKDDAGRILPKFDRNFPITIREGKVQTINEFIKNDRNYGPIMVGGDSDGDFEMLTFFDETEIALIINSENTGSIESLRKKAIEGYSRFYLQERNVNEGRFVSLEKS
;
A
#
# COMPACT_ATOMS: atom_id res chain seq x y z
N LYS A 1 22.50 -4.18 -7.50
CA LYS A 1 22.82 -2.76 -7.20
C LYS A 1 23.11 -2.63 -5.71
N ASN A 2 24.15 -1.91 -5.37
CA ASN A 2 24.44 -1.56 -3.97
C ASN A 2 23.59 -0.35 -3.61
N VAL A 3 22.78 -0.47 -2.56
CA VAL A 3 21.95 0.62 -2.06
C VAL A 3 22.66 1.20 -0.83
N ASP A 4 22.90 2.50 -0.84
CA ASP A 4 23.59 3.15 0.27
C ASP A 4 22.62 3.37 1.43
N LYS A 5 23.10 3.19 2.66
CA LYS A 5 22.31 3.36 3.89
C LYS A 5 21.69 4.77 4.01
N LYS A 6 22.31 5.77 3.37
CA LYS A 6 21.82 7.15 3.35
C LYS A 6 20.51 7.33 2.58
N ASP A 7 20.17 6.38 1.70
CA ASP A 7 18.98 6.43 0.86
C ASP A 7 17.74 5.82 1.54
N TYR A 8 17.89 5.33 2.76
CA TYR A 8 16.80 4.73 3.52
C TYR A 8 16.26 5.69 4.58
N ASP A 9 14.96 5.74 4.68
CA ASP A 9 14.24 6.33 5.79
C ASP A 9 14.71 5.72 7.12
N SER A 10 14.71 6.52 8.20
CA SER A 10 15.05 6.09 9.57
C SER A 10 14.31 4.85 10.09
N ARG A 11 13.24 4.46 9.40
CA ARG A 11 12.49 3.21 9.62
C ARG A 11 13.27 1.94 9.24
N PHE A 12 14.36 2.08 8.49
CA PHE A 12 15.23 0.98 8.08
C PHE A 12 16.42 0.86 9.01
N ASN A 13 16.24 0.24 10.16
CA ASN A 13 17.38 -0.17 10.97
C ASN A 13 18.05 -1.37 10.30
N ASN A 14 19.16 -1.08 9.66
CA ASN A 14 20.08 -2.12 9.22
C ASN A 14 20.88 -2.59 10.43
N THR A 15 20.74 -3.85 10.81
CA THR A 15 21.50 -4.44 11.93
C THR A 15 23.01 -4.50 11.64
N CYS A 16 23.39 -4.37 10.37
CA CYS A 16 24.77 -4.33 9.92
C CYS A 16 25.00 -2.98 9.23
N ASN A 17 25.99 -2.21 9.68
CA ASN A 17 26.43 -0.96 9.05
C ASN A 17 27.01 -1.17 7.62
N GLN A 18 26.56 -2.18 6.90
CA GLN A 18 27.08 -2.58 5.60
C GLN A 18 26.13 -2.21 4.48
N ARG A 19 26.69 -1.92 3.31
CA ARG A 19 25.94 -1.78 2.05
C ARG A 19 25.30 -3.12 1.73
N VAL A 20 24.00 -3.11 1.47
CA VAL A 20 23.25 -4.30 1.08
C VAL A 20 23.18 -4.38 -0.43
N ASN A 21 23.62 -5.49 -1.00
CA ASN A 21 23.49 -5.74 -2.44
C ASN A 21 22.09 -6.33 -2.73
N ILE A 22 21.29 -5.61 -3.49
CA ILE A 22 19.90 -5.99 -3.82
C ILE A 22 19.83 -7.23 -4.72
N ASP A 23 20.82 -7.47 -5.54
CA ASP A 23 20.86 -8.68 -6.38
C ASP A 23 21.06 -9.91 -5.52
N LEU A 24 21.94 -9.83 -4.51
CA LEU A 24 22.11 -10.91 -3.52
C LEU A 24 20.87 -11.13 -2.65
N ILE A 25 20.15 -10.06 -2.29
CA ILE A 25 18.83 -10.18 -1.63
C ILE A 25 17.87 -10.98 -2.52
N SER A 26 17.85 -10.71 -3.83
CA SER A 26 16.98 -11.41 -4.77
C SER A 26 17.34 -12.89 -4.91
N GLU A 27 18.63 -13.22 -4.88
CA GLU A 27 19.09 -14.61 -4.89
C GLU A 27 18.71 -15.37 -3.61
N ASP A 28 18.81 -14.72 -2.46
CA ASP A 28 18.40 -15.29 -1.18
C ASP A 28 16.89 -15.51 -1.11
N ILE A 29 16.10 -14.56 -1.63
CA ILE A 29 14.63 -14.71 -1.78
C ILE A 29 14.32 -15.94 -2.61
N LYS A 30 14.96 -16.08 -3.78
CA LYS A 30 14.76 -17.23 -4.67
C LYS A 30 15.11 -18.55 -3.97
N SER A 31 16.27 -18.63 -3.34
CA SER A 31 16.73 -19.84 -2.62
C SER A 31 15.77 -20.23 -1.48
N SER A 32 15.28 -19.23 -0.73
CA SER A 32 14.34 -19.47 0.36
C SER A 32 12.97 -19.90 -0.17
N TYR A 33 12.50 -19.31 -1.28
CA TYR A 33 11.26 -19.69 -1.94
C TYR A 33 11.32 -21.14 -2.45
N GLU A 34 12.41 -21.56 -3.07
CA GLU A 34 12.60 -22.94 -3.56
C GLU A 34 12.49 -23.95 -2.41
N LYS A 35 13.07 -23.63 -1.24
CA LYS A 35 12.93 -24.45 -0.05
C LYS A 35 11.49 -24.50 0.46
N LEU A 36 10.79 -23.35 0.49
CA LEU A 36 9.37 -23.27 0.84
C LEU A 36 8.52 -24.13 -0.09
N TYR A 37 8.71 -23.97 -1.40
CA TYR A 37 7.96 -24.67 -2.42
C TYR A 37 8.15 -26.19 -2.32
N ASN A 38 9.39 -26.66 -2.16
CA ASN A 38 9.70 -28.06 -2.03
C ASN A 38 9.07 -28.67 -0.77
N ASN A 39 9.08 -27.95 0.36
CA ASN A 39 8.47 -28.43 1.61
C ASN A 39 6.93 -28.40 1.61
N LEU A 40 6.32 -27.52 0.81
CA LEU A 40 4.86 -27.48 0.64
C LEU A 40 4.35 -28.59 -0.28
N ASN A 41 5.14 -28.99 -1.26
CA ASN A 41 4.71 -29.88 -2.35
C ASN A 41 5.22 -31.34 -2.23
N THR A 42 6.10 -31.64 -1.27
CA THR A 42 6.56 -33.01 -1.09
C THR A 42 5.49 -33.87 -0.39
N PHE A 43 5.20 -35.01 -0.97
CA PHE A 43 4.12 -35.95 -0.55
C PHE A 43 4.28 -36.49 0.87
N GLU A 44 5.50 -36.51 1.39
CA GLU A 44 5.85 -37.14 2.67
C GLU A 44 5.92 -36.16 3.86
N GLY A 45 5.80 -34.86 3.65
CA GLY A 45 6.06 -33.92 4.71
C GLY A 45 5.29 -32.63 4.60
N LYS A 46 3.98 -32.66 4.39
CA LYS A 46 3.16 -31.44 4.48
C LYS A 46 3.28 -30.83 5.88
N MET A 47 4.22 -29.92 6.06
CA MET A 47 4.26 -29.12 7.26
C MET A 47 2.99 -28.27 7.33
N SER A 48 2.39 -28.17 8.51
CA SER A 48 1.31 -27.19 8.71
C SER A 48 1.83 -25.76 8.44
N LEU A 49 0.95 -24.87 8.04
CA LEU A 49 1.31 -23.48 7.75
C LEU A 49 2.03 -22.81 8.93
N ASP A 50 1.64 -23.15 10.17
CA ASP A 50 2.26 -22.58 11.37
C ASP A 50 3.70 -23.11 11.56
N LYS A 51 3.94 -24.40 11.33
CA LYS A 51 5.30 -24.95 11.34
C LYS A 51 6.19 -24.35 10.25
N ILE A 52 5.64 -24.06 9.07
CA ILE A 52 6.37 -23.41 7.98
C ILE A 52 6.81 -22.00 8.39
N LYS A 53 5.94 -21.23 9.05
CA LYS A 53 6.25 -19.87 9.51
C LYS A 53 7.38 -19.83 10.54
N ASP A 54 7.58 -20.89 11.28
CA ASP A 54 8.66 -20.99 12.27
C ASP A 54 10.03 -21.31 11.66
N THR A 55 10.06 -21.72 10.39
CA THR A 55 11.30 -22.08 9.71
C THR A 55 12.15 -20.87 9.33
N ASP A 56 13.47 -21.05 9.34
CA ASP A 56 14.41 -19.99 8.96
C ASP A 56 14.24 -19.56 7.50
N TYR A 57 13.94 -20.48 6.58
CA TYR A 57 13.72 -20.11 5.18
C TYR A 57 12.41 -19.32 4.97
N TYR A 58 11.37 -19.51 5.80
CA TYR A 58 10.20 -18.64 5.77
C TYR A 58 10.52 -17.23 6.29
N LYS A 59 11.19 -17.14 7.42
CA LYS A 59 11.63 -15.85 8.01
C LYS A 59 12.56 -15.10 7.06
N GLU A 60 13.50 -15.81 6.44
CA GLU A 60 14.41 -15.26 5.43
C GLU A 60 13.65 -14.72 4.23
N PHE A 61 12.74 -15.52 3.67
CA PHE A 61 11.90 -15.14 2.53
C PHE A 61 11.08 -13.89 2.82
N VAL A 62 10.29 -13.91 3.89
CA VAL A 62 9.39 -12.78 4.21
C VAL A 62 10.17 -11.50 4.49
N THR A 63 11.22 -11.58 5.33
CA THR A 63 12.01 -10.41 5.68
C THR A 63 12.69 -9.80 4.46
N LYS A 64 13.31 -10.61 3.61
CA LYS A 64 14.01 -10.11 2.42
C LYS A 64 13.06 -9.64 1.32
N MET A 65 11.87 -10.23 1.20
CA MET A 65 10.81 -9.71 0.32
C MET A 65 10.37 -8.31 0.74
N LEU A 66 10.07 -8.10 2.02
CA LEU A 66 9.71 -6.79 2.56
C LEU A 66 10.86 -5.78 2.42
N TYR A 67 12.09 -6.20 2.70
CA TYR A 67 13.28 -5.37 2.54
C TYR A 67 13.47 -4.92 1.09
N ARG A 68 13.42 -5.87 0.14
CA ARG A 68 13.54 -5.57 -1.29
C ARG A 68 12.42 -4.66 -1.79
N TYR A 69 11.19 -4.88 -1.34
CA TYR A 69 10.06 -4.01 -1.67
C TYR A 69 10.32 -2.56 -1.25
N ARG A 70 10.74 -2.34 -0.02
CA ARG A 70 11.06 -1.01 0.45
C ARG A 70 12.26 -0.40 -0.27
N ALA A 71 13.29 -1.18 -0.53
CA ALA A 71 14.45 -0.71 -1.28
C ALA A 71 14.07 -0.22 -2.68
N SER A 72 13.14 -0.90 -3.36
CA SER A 72 12.69 -0.50 -4.70
C SER A 72 11.91 0.82 -4.71
N VAL A 73 11.21 1.15 -3.63
CA VAL A 73 10.50 2.43 -3.49
C VAL A 73 11.44 3.63 -3.50
N TYR A 74 12.67 3.43 -3.01
CA TYR A 74 13.70 4.48 -2.95
C TYR A 74 14.69 4.44 -4.13
N ASP A 75 14.59 3.43 -5.00
CA ASP A 75 15.40 3.37 -6.22
C ASP A 75 14.76 4.25 -7.30
N LYS A 76 15.28 5.47 -7.45
CA LYS A 76 14.81 6.44 -8.47
C LYS A 76 14.92 5.94 -9.90
N ASN A 77 15.70 4.88 -10.15
CA ASN A 77 15.89 4.28 -11.45
C ASN A 77 15.06 3.00 -11.63
N ALA A 78 14.27 2.60 -10.66
CA ALA A 78 13.40 1.44 -10.80
C ALA A 78 12.28 1.76 -11.80
N GLU A 79 12.17 0.96 -12.85
CA GLU A 79 11.09 1.10 -13.83
C GLU A 79 9.71 0.93 -13.21
N ASP A 80 9.60 0.09 -12.18
CA ASP A 80 8.35 -0.30 -11.53
C ASP A 80 8.47 -0.35 -9.99
N PRO A 81 8.67 0.80 -9.30
CA PRO A 81 9.06 0.78 -7.89
C PRO A 81 7.99 0.22 -6.94
N TYR A 82 6.70 0.39 -7.27
CA TYR A 82 5.59 0.06 -6.36
C TYR A 82 4.88 -1.25 -6.64
N CYS A 83 5.07 -1.82 -7.79
CA CYS A 83 4.12 -2.75 -8.37
C CYS A 83 4.59 -4.18 -8.42
N TRP A 84 5.89 -4.39 -8.38
CA TRP A 84 6.44 -5.73 -8.56
C TRP A 84 5.91 -6.74 -7.52
N MET A 85 5.52 -6.29 -6.32
CA MET A 85 4.85 -7.17 -5.34
C MET A 85 3.53 -7.74 -5.88
N SER A 86 2.81 -6.95 -6.68
CA SER A 86 1.57 -7.41 -7.32
C SER A 86 1.82 -8.47 -8.39
N TYR A 87 3.05 -8.59 -8.92
CA TYR A 87 3.44 -9.64 -9.86
C TYR A 87 3.39 -11.05 -9.26
N LEU A 88 3.44 -11.17 -7.92
CA LEU A 88 3.23 -12.43 -7.21
C LEU A 88 1.82 -12.99 -7.41
N LEU A 89 0.88 -12.15 -7.84
CA LEU A 89 -0.49 -12.54 -8.18
C LEU A 89 -0.64 -13.04 -9.62
N LYS A 90 0.47 -13.25 -10.34
CA LYS A 90 0.48 -13.82 -11.68
C LYS A 90 -0.34 -15.12 -11.74
N ASN A 91 -1.10 -15.29 -12.80
CA ASN A 91 -1.97 -16.43 -13.10
C ASN A 91 -3.25 -16.53 -12.28
N TYR A 92 -3.44 -15.71 -11.24
CA TYR A 92 -4.72 -15.63 -10.52
C TYR A 92 -5.70 -14.72 -11.27
N LYS A 93 -6.98 -14.98 -11.09
CA LYS A 93 -8.07 -14.08 -11.51
C LYS A 93 -8.39 -13.08 -10.39
N SER A 94 -9.07 -11.99 -10.73
CA SER A 94 -9.48 -10.98 -9.73
C SER A 94 -10.31 -11.56 -8.60
N GLU A 95 -11.18 -12.52 -8.88
CA GLU A 95 -12.04 -13.16 -7.89
C GLU A 95 -11.21 -13.95 -6.86
N GLU A 96 -10.17 -14.66 -7.31
CA GLU A 96 -9.25 -15.38 -6.43
C GLU A 96 -8.45 -14.40 -5.55
N VAL A 97 -8.01 -13.26 -6.13
CA VAL A 97 -7.35 -12.19 -5.37
C VAL A 97 -8.29 -11.61 -4.33
N TYR A 98 -9.56 -11.41 -4.67
CA TYR A 98 -10.59 -10.94 -3.74
C TYR A 98 -10.72 -11.89 -2.54
N ASP A 99 -10.79 -13.20 -2.76
CA ASP A 99 -10.90 -14.20 -1.70
C ASP A 99 -9.67 -14.22 -0.78
N PHE A 100 -8.46 -14.09 -1.34
CA PHE A 100 -7.23 -13.97 -0.56
C PHE A 100 -7.24 -12.71 0.31
N CYS A 101 -7.63 -11.57 -0.28
CA CYS A 101 -7.71 -10.30 0.41
C CYS A 101 -8.74 -10.34 1.54
N LYS A 102 -9.92 -10.92 1.31
CA LYS A 102 -10.96 -11.03 2.32
C LYS A 102 -10.46 -11.79 3.55
N LYS A 103 -9.79 -12.93 3.35
CA LYS A 103 -9.19 -13.72 4.43
C LYS A 103 -8.09 -12.94 5.16
N ALA A 104 -7.22 -12.26 4.40
CA ALA A 104 -6.14 -11.45 4.96
C ALA A 104 -6.66 -10.28 5.79
N PHE A 105 -7.63 -9.52 5.27
CA PHE A 105 -8.23 -8.38 5.97
C PHE A 105 -8.98 -8.81 7.24
N ALA A 106 -9.72 -9.92 7.20
CA ALA A 106 -10.40 -10.46 8.36
C ALA A 106 -9.43 -10.81 9.50
N LYS A 107 -8.23 -11.29 9.15
CA LYS A 107 -7.15 -11.53 10.11
C LYS A 107 -6.54 -10.23 10.58
N MET A 108 -6.15 -9.33 9.67
CA MET A 108 -5.47 -8.08 10.00
C MET A 108 -6.32 -7.13 10.84
N LYS A 109 -7.65 -7.13 10.67
CA LYS A 109 -8.58 -6.34 11.50
C LYS A 109 -8.58 -6.76 12.99
N LYS A 110 -8.20 -8.00 13.29
CA LYS A 110 -8.10 -8.52 14.67
C LYS A 110 -6.75 -8.20 15.32
N GLU A 111 -5.74 -7.90 14.52
CA GLU A 111 -4.40 -7.56 15.02
C GLU A 111 -4.39 -6.14 15.59
N LYS A 112 -3.63 -5.94 16.69
CA LYS A 112 -3.32 -4.59 17.15
C LYS A 112 -2.42 -3.90 16.13
N ILE A 113 -2.70 -2.66 15.79
CA ILE A 113 -1.81 -1.88 14.93
C ILE A 113 -0.53 -1.60 15.69
N ARG A 114 0.58 -2.00 15.12
CA ARG A 114 1.92 -1.82 15.68
C ARG A 114 2.97 -1.81 14.57
N VAL A 115 4.12 -1.25 14.91
CA VAL A 115 5.32 -1.47 14.10
C VAL A 115 5.96 -2.78 14.55
N GLU A 116 6.11 -3.71 13.64
CA GLU A 116 6.79 -4.99 13.86
C GLU A 116 8.14 -5.00 13.15
N GLU A 117 9.17 -5.47 13.83
CA GLU A 117 10.48 -5.66 13.24
C GLU A 117 10.62 -7.09 12.71
N PHE A 118 10.79 -7.20 11.41
CA PHE A 118 11.11 -8.45 10.74
C PHE A 118 12.62 -8.56 10.62
N LEU A 119 13.17 -9.61 11.17
CA LEU A 119 14.61 -9.87 11.19
C LEU A 119 14.88 -11.19 10.46
N SER A 120 15.73 -11.16 9.44
CA SER A 120 16.15 -12.40 8.80
C SER A 120 17.04 -13.22 9.73
N PRO A 121 16.96 -14.56 9.67
CA PRO A 121 17.72 -15.43 10.57
C PRO A 121 19.23 -15.32 10.32
N ASP A 122 20.02 -15.75 11.30
CA ASP A 122 21.48 -15.83 11.19
C ASP A 122 21.88 -17.10 10.46
N ILE A 123 21.58 -17.17 9.18
CA ILE A 123 21.99 -18.24 8.28
C ILE A 123 23.03 -17.69 7.30
N LYS A 124 23.88 -18.56 6.78
CA LYS A 124 24.88 -18.17 5.76
C LYS A 124 24.20 -17.88 4.42
N SER A 125 23.48 -16.74 4.35
CA SER A 125 22.89 -16.24 3.13
C SER A 125 23.83 -15.28 2.40
N LYS A 126 23.64 -15.09 1.09
CA LYS A 126 24.55 -14.31 0.24
C LYS A 126 24.57 -12.83 0.57
N ALA A 127 23.41 -12.25 0.87
CA ALA A 127 23.28 -10.85 1.24
C ALA A 127 23.52 -10.58 2.75
N GLY A 128 23.66 -11.65 3.54
CA GLY A 128 23.76 -11.55 4.99
C GLY A 128 22.41 -11.23 5.65
N ARG A 129 22.49 -10.90 6.95
CA ARG A 129 21.33 -10.60 7.79
C ARG A 129 20.80 -9.21 7.56
N VAL A 130 19.50 -9.07 7.40
CA VAL A 130 18.80 -7.79 7.26
C VAL A 130 17.61 -7.70 8.21
N SER A 131 17.20 -6.48 8.56
CA SER A 131 15.95 -6.21 9.26
C SER A 131 15.14 -5.14 8.55
N ILE A 132 13.83 -5.16 8.79
CA ILE A 132 12.88 -4.18 8.28
C ILE A 132 11.75 -3.97 9.28
N LYS A 133 11.40 -2.74 9.56
CA LYS A 133 10.22 -2.38 10.35
C LYS A 133 9.03 -2.14 9.43
N TYR A 134 7.91 -2.73 9.77
CA TYR A 134 6.68 -2.61 8.99
C TYR A 134 5.45 -2.49 9.89
N PHE A 135 4.46 -1.73 9.42
CA PHE A 135 3.17 -1.67 10.12
C PHE A 135 2.38 -2.95 9.87
N VAL A 136 1.81 -3.51 10.94
CA VAL A 136 0.90 -4.64 10.89
C VAL A 136 -0.45 -4.26 11.50
N GLY A 137 -1.49 -4.94 11.06
CA GLY A 137 -2.87 -4.61 11.44
C GLY A 137 -3.53 -3.62 10.47
N ILE A 138 -4.85 -3.55 10.53
CA ILE A 138 -5.67 -2.61 9.73
C ILE A 138 -6.93 -2.26 10.51
N ARG A 139 -7.47 -1.07 10.27
CA ARG A 139 -8.78 -0.64 10.78
C ARG A 139 -9.61 -0.05 9.65
N VAL A 140 -10.91 -0.22 9.77
CA VAL A 140 -11.89 0.59 9.06
C VAL A 140 -12.08 1.86 9.88
N LEU A 141 -12.14 3.00 9.22
CA LEU A 141 -12.46 4.28 9.85
C LEU A 141 -13.95 4.52 9.68
N ASP A 142 -14.72 4.40 10.78
CA ASP A 142 -16.17 4.50 10.74
C ASP A 142 -16.64 5.87 10.25
N GLU A 143 -15.92 6.94 10.61
CA GLU A 143 -16.22 8.31 10.14
C GLU A 143 -16.04 8.45 8.62
N MET A 144 -15.07 7.72 8.03
CA MET A 144 -14.93 7.68 6.56
C MET A 144 -16.06 6.90 5.91
N VAL A 145 -16.52 5.82 6.55
CA VAL A 145 -17.71 5.09 6.09
C VAL A 145 -18.95 5.99 6.10
N ASP A 146 -19.14 6.74 7.19
CA ASP A 146 -20.25 7.68 7.34
C ASP A 146 -20.16 8.82 6.34
N LEU A 147 -18.95 9.35 6.10
CA LEU A 147 -18.70 10.40 5.12
C LEU A 147 -19.09 9.94 3.70
N TYR A 148 -18.62 8.77 3.27
CA TYR A 148 -18.96 8.24 1.95
C TYR A 148 -20.46 7.97 1.80
N ARG A 149 -21.11 7.46 2.86
CA ARG A 149 -22.55 7.26 2.88
C ARG A 149 -23.30 8.59 2.75
N SER A 150 -22.97 9.57 3.59
CA SER A 150 -23.61 10.89 3.59
C SER A 150 -23.45 11.60 2.24
N PHE A 151 -22.27 11.53 1.63
CA PHE A 151 -22.06 12.09 0.30
C PHE A 151 -22.92 11.38 -0.76
N GLY A 152 -22.96 10.06 -0.74
CA GLY A 152 -23.78 9.30 -1.69
C GLY A 152 -25.28 9.58 -1.56
N GLU A 153 -25.79 9.71 -0.33
CA GLU A 153 -27.18 10.06 -0.03
C GLU A 153 -27.54 11.48 -0.50
N ASN A 154 -26.55 12.37 -0.58
CA ASN A 154 -26.71 13.74 -1.06
C ASN A 154 -26.31 13.93 -2.54
N GLY A 155 -26.13 12.85 -3.30
CA GLY A 155 -25.83 12.92 -4.72
C GLY A 155 -24.39 13.31 -5.05
N ILE A 156 -23.48 13.26 -4.07
CA ILE A 156 -22.06 13.57 -4.26
C ILE A 156 -21.32 12.26 -4.58
N ASP A 157 -20.66 12.23 -5.72
CA ASP A 157 -19.89 11.07 -6.15
C ASP A 157 -18.54 11.00 -5.45
N CYS A 158 -18.28 9.87 -4.79
CA CYS A 158 -17.01 9.57 -4.15
C CYS A 158 -16.18 8.59 -4.99
N TYR A 159 -14.89 8.85 -5.10
CA TYR A 159 -13.92 8.00 -5.79
C TYR A 159 -12.76 7.65 -4.89
N ILE A 160 -12.18 6.47 -5.09
CA ILE A 160 -10.91 6.06 -4.47
C ILE A 160 -9.86 6.01 -5.57
N VAL A 161 -8.74 6.74 -5.37
CA VAL A 161 -7.57 6.71 -6.27
C VAL A 161 -6.35 6.28 -5.46
N SER A 162 -5.98 5.00 -5.60
CA SER A 162 -4.97 4.35 -4.77
C SER A 162 -3.72 3.96 -5.55
N ALA A 163 -2.54 4.11 -4.94
CA ALA A 163 -1.29 3.59 -5.46
C ALA A 163 -1.17 2.06 -5.36
N SER A 164 -2.07 1.41 -4.66
CA SER A 164 -2.09 -0.05 -4.53
C SER A 164 -2.74 -0.73 -5.74
N PHE A 165 -2.45 -2.01 -5.91
CA PHE A 165 -3.04 -2.83 -6.97
C PHE A 165 -4.57 -2.84 -6.86
N ILE A 166 -5.25 -2.53 -7.97
CA ILE A 166 -6.69 -2.24 -8.02
C ILE A 166 -7.56 -3.37 -7.44
N ASP A 167 -7.20 -4.64 -7.67
CA ASP A 167 -8.00 -5.76 -7.19
C ASP A 167 -7.94 -5.87 -5.65
N ILE A 168 -6.82 -5.49 -5.02
CA ILE A 168 -6.69 -5.42 -3.56
C ILE A 168 -7.54 -4.26 -3.00
N VAL A 169 -7.47 -3.08 -3.63
CA VAL A 169 -8.24 -1.91 -3.19
C VAL A 169 -9.74 -2.18 -3.32
N ARG A 170 -10.15 -2.75 -4.44
CA ARG A 170 -11.55 -3.15 -4.67
C ARG A 170 -12.04 -4.18 -3.66
N ALA A 171 -11.20 -5.20 -3.37
CA ALA A 171 -11.55 -6.20 -2.36
C ALA A 171 -11.84 -5.57 -0.99
N PHE A 172 -11.14 -4.49 -0.63
CA PHE A 172 -11.39 -3.77 0.62
C PHE A 172 -12.60 -2.84 0.53
N ALA A 173 -12.69 -2.03 -0.52
CA ALA A 173 -13.67 -0.96 -0.66
C ALA A 173 -15.09 -1.46 -0.98
N THR A 174 -15.22 -2.63 -1.63
CA THR A 174 -16.52 -3.22 -1.98
C THR A 174 -16.98 -4.28 -1.01
N ASP A 175 -16.14 -4.72 -0.06
CA ASP A 175 -16.52 -5.73 0.94
C ASP A 175 -17.59 -5.18 1.88
N LYS A 176 -18.68 -5.94 2.02
CA LYS A 176 -19.81 -5.59 2.90
C LYS A 176 -19.39 -5.47 4.36
N ASP A 177 -18.42 -6.27 4.80
CA ASP A 177 -17.93 -6.30 6.18
C ASP A 177 -17.08 -5.05 6.53
N ASN A 178 -16.66 -4.27 5.53
CA ASN A 178 -15.94 -3.00 5.71
C ASN A 178 -16.85 -1.77 5.59
N ASN A 179 -18.12 -1.97 5.20
CA ASN A 179 -19.19 -0.97 5.11
C ASN A 179 -18.97 0.23 4.15
N TYR A 180 -17.82 0.36 3.50
CA TYR A 180 -17.61 1.44 2.51
C TYR A 180 -18.57 1.33 1.32
N ARG A 181 -18.95 0.10 0.93
CA ARG A 181 -19.94 -0.21 -0.13
C ARG A 181 -19.71 0.58 -1.43
N MET A 182 -18.46 0.83 -1.76
CA MET A 182 -18.11 1.58 -2.96
C MET A 182 -18.53 0.82 -4.22
N ASP A 183 -19.01 1.56 -5.22
CA ASP A 183 -19.12 1.01 -6.56
C ASP A 183 -17.73 0.66 -7.11
N LYS A 184 -17.56 -0.56 -7.60
CA LYS A 184 -16.32 -1.05 -8.20
C LYS A 184 -15.77 -0.11 -9.29
N LYS A 185 -16.66 0.59 -10.03
CA LYS A 185 -16.28 1.54 -11.08
C LYS A 185 -15.65 2.82 -10.53
N LYS A 186 -15.99 3.18 -9.29
CA LYS A 186 -15.46 4.37 -8.60
C LYS A 186 -14.18 4.10 -7.81
N VAL A 187 -13.65 2.86 -7.89
CA VAL A 187 -12.38 2.47 -7.28
C VAL A 187 -11.33 2.35 -8.37
N LEU A 188 -10.38 3.28 -8.36
CA LEU A 188 -9.26 3.38 -9.30
C LEU A 188 -7.96 3.05 -8.56
N GLY A 189 -7.08 2.36 -9.23
CA GLY A 189 -5.81 1.93 -8.64
C GLY A 189 -4.88 1.38 -9.70
N LEU A 190 -3.69 1.03 -9.28
CA LEU A 190 -2.69 0.44 -10.14
C LEU A 190 -3.23 -0.77 -10.90
N ARG A 191 -2.98 -0.84 -12.21
CA ARG A 191 -3.47 -1.95 -13.06
C ARG A 191 -2.35 -2.80 -13.59
N LEU A 192 -2.56 -4.12 -13.58
CA LEU A 192 -1.77 -5.08 -14.32
C LEU A 192 -2.56 -5.56 -15.53
N MET A 193 -1.84 -5.93 -16.59
CA MET A 193 -2.42 -6.57 -17.76
C MET A 193 -3.03 -7.92 -17.38
N LYS A 194 -3.99 -8.37 -18.15
CA LYS A 194 -4.61 -9.70 -18.04
C LYS A 194 -4.53 -10.39 -19.39
N ASP A 195 -4.43 -11.71 -19.36
CA ASP A 195 -4.59 -12.54 -20.56
C ASP A 195 -6.06 -12.67 -20.96
N ASP A 196 -6.30 -13.36 -22.07
CA ASP A 196 -7.67 -13.59 -22.64
C ASP A 196 -8.57 -14.40 -21.69
N ALA A 197 -7.98 -15.16 -20.75
CA ALA A 197 -8.72 -15.88 -19.72
C ALA A 197 -8.98 -15.03 -18.46
N GLY A 198 -8.59 -13.74 -18.46
CA GLY A 198 -8.72 -12.81 -17.35
C GLY A 198 -7.70 -13.02 -16.21
N ARG A 199 -6.61 -13.76 -16.48
CA ARG A 199 -5.56 -14.01 -15.50
C ARG A 199 -4.54 -12.88 -15.49
N ILE A 200 -4.09 -12.51 -14.30
CA ILE A 200 -3.11 -11.44 -14.08
C ILE A 200 -1.77 -11.83 -14.71
N LEU A 201 -1.22 -10.92 -15.51
CA LEU A 201 0.13 -10.97 -16.05
C LEU A 201 1.07 -10.12 -15.18
N PRO A 202 2.35 -10.48 -15.03
CA PRO A 202 3.32 -9.69 -14.28
C PRO A 202 3.84 -8.53 -15.13
N LYS A 203 2.93 -7.70 -15.59
CA LYS A 203 3.19 -6.55 -16.45
C LYS A 203 2.16 -5.46 -16.21
N PHE A 204 2.61 -4.22 -16.15
CA PHE A 204 1.74 -3.04 -16.09
C PHE A 204 0.83 -2.93 -17.27
N ASP A 205 -0.38 -2.48 -17.00
CA ASP A 205 -1.25 -1.89 -18.01
C ASP A 205 -0.79 -0.44 -18.27
N ARG A 206 0.01 -0.26 -19.31
CA ARG A 206 0.54 1.06 -19.70
C ARG A 206 -0.52 1.98 -20.30
N ASN A 207 -1.72 1.49 -20.56
CA ASN A 207 -2.87 2.30 -20.99
C ASN A 207 -3.59 2.96 -19.82
N PHE A 208 -3.12 2.76 -18.61
CA PHE A 208 -3.66 3.36 -17.40
C PHE A 208 -2.53 4.05 -16.60
N PRO A 209 -2.77 5.26 -16.06
CA PRO A 209 -1.76 5.96 -15.29
C PRO A 209 -1.31 5.16 -14.06
N ILE A 210 -0.05 5.31 -13.68
CA ILE A 210 0.46 4.80 -12.40
C ILE A 210 -0.07 5.72 -11.31
N THR A 211 -1.03 5.26 -10.52
CA THR A 211 -1.83 6.03 -9.57
C THR A 211 -1.06 6.48 -8.33
N ILE A 212 0.05 7.16 -8.53
CA ILE A 212 0.87 7.77 -7.47
C ILE A 212 1.31 9.16 -7.92
N ARG A 213 1.36 10.13 -7.00
CA ARG A 213 1.77 11.51 -7.27
C ARG A 213 1.01 12.10 -8.47
N GLU A 214 1.72 12.61 -9.47
CA GLU A 214 1.16 13.15 -10.72
C GLU A 214 0.22 12.16 -11.42
N GLY A 215 0.51 10.86 -11.31
CA GLY A 215 -0.36 9.83 -11.89
C GLY A 215 -1.75 9.75 -11.26
N LYS A 216 -1.93 10.18 -9.99
CA LYS A 216 -3.26 10.37 -9.41
C LYS A 216 -4.00 11.52 -10.06
N VAL A 217 -3.33 12.64 -10.29
CA VAL A 217 -3.88 13.80 -11.01
C VAL A 217 -4.29 13.41 -12.42
N GLN A 218 -3.41 12.70 -13.14
CA GLN A 218 -3.71 12.20 -14.47
C GLN A 218 -4.94 11.28 -14.46
N THR A 219 -5.00 10.35 -13.50
CA THR A 219 -6.14 9.43 -13.34
C THR A 219 -7.45 10.18 -13.10
N ILE A 220 -7.42 11.22 -12.25
CA ILE A 220 -8.60 12.04 -11.97
C ILE A 220 -9.03 12.79 -13.23
N ASN A 221 -8.10 13.41 -13.95
CA ASN A 221 -8.40 14.13 -15.18
C ASN A 221 -9.02 13.22 -16.24
N GLU A 222 -8.40 12.07 -16.52
CA GLU A 222 -8.80 11.18 -17.62
C GLU A 222 -10.09 10.40 -17.32
N PHE A 223 -10.28 9.95 -16.08
CA PHE A 223 -11.34 9.00 -15.73
C PHE A 223 -12.43 9.55 -14.82
N ILE A 224 -12.31 10.80 -14.36
CA ILE A 224 -13.31 11.44 -13.51
C ILE A 224 -13.70 12.80 -14.09
N LYS A 225 -12.74 13.71 -14.24
CA LYS A 225 -12.99 15.10 -14.67
C LYS A 225 -13.58 15.14 -16.09
N ASN A 226 -13.08 14.33 -17.01
CA ASN A 226 -13.61 14.28 -18.38
C ASN A 226 -15.08 13.87 -18.43
N ASP A 227 -15.49 12.95 -17.55
CA ASP A 227 -16.90 12.50 -17.48
C ASP A 227 -17.80 13.52 -16.76
N ARG A 228 -17.24 14.34 -15.87
CA ARG A 228 -17.97 15.25 -14.99
C ARG A 228 -17.90 16.71 -15.41
N ASN A 229 -16.97 17.07 -16.29
CA ASN A 229 -16.66 18.44 -16.73
C ASN A 229 -16.15 19.38 -15.64
N TYR A 230 -15.81 18.88 -14.45
CA TYR A 230 -15.18 19.63 -13.37
C TYR A 230 -14.31 18.73 -12.50
N GLY A 231 -13.33 19.36 -11.79
CA GLY A 231 -12.44 18.67 -10.87
C GLY A 231 -13.08 18.32 -9.52
N PRO A 232 -12.34 17.64 -8.63
CA PRO A 232 -12.86 17.28 -7.32
C PRO A 232 -13.01 18.51 -6.42
N ILE A 233 -14.20 18.68 -5.81
CA ILE A 233 -14.46 19.72 -4.81
C ILE A 233 -13.82 19.39 -3.45
N MET A 234 -13.62 18.11 -3.16
CA MET A 234 -12.92 17.63 -1.97
C MET A 234 -11.93 16.55 -2.35
N VAL A 235 -10.73 16.65 -1.79
CA VAL A 235 -9.67 15.65 -1.92
C VAL A 235 -9.13 15.27 -0.54
N GLY A 236 -8.93 13.99 -0.27
CA GLY A 236 -8.34 13.51 0.97
C GLY A 236 -7.09 12.67 0.71
N GLY A 237 -6.07 12.80 1.57
CA GLY A 237 -4.84 12.02 1.48
C GLY A 237 -4.00 12.04 2.75
N ASP A 238 -3.01 11.15 2.86
CA ASP A 238 -2.21 10.98 4.08
C ASP A 238 -0.70 10.88 3.84
N SER A 239 -0.26 10.95 2.59
CA SER A 239 1.14 10.67 2.22
C SER A 239 1.64 11.56 1.09
N ASP A 240 2.95 11.55 0.86
CA ASP A 240 3.57 12.24 -0.28
C ASP A 240 3.02 11.78 -1.64
N GLY A 241 2.48 10.56 -1.69
CA GLY A 241 1.82 10.06 -2.89
C GLY A 241 0.54 10.79 -3.25
N ASP A 242 -0.01 11.60 -2.33
CA ASP A 242 -1.25 12.35 -2.46
C ASP A 242 -1.02 13.85 -2.67
N PHE A 243 0.22 14.31 -2.50
CA PHE A 243 0.56 15.74 -2.50
C PHE A 243 0.04 16.48 -3.73
N GLU A 244 0.31 15.94 -4.91
CA GLU A 244 -0.07 16.56 -6.17
C GLU A 244 -1.60 16.63 -6.32
N MET A 245 -2.31 15.54 -5.97
CA MET A 245 -3.78 15.53 -6.04
C MET A 245 -4.42 16.48 -5.03
N LEU A 246 -3.80 16.71 -3.85
CA LEU A 246 -4.26 17.68 -2.83
C LEU A 246 -4.03 19.14 -3.22
N THR A 247 -3.15 19.38 -4.21
CA THR A 247 -2.73 20.77 -4.56
C THR A 247 -3.08 21.20 -5.96
N PHE A 248 -3.33 20.29 -6.88
CA PHE A 248 -3.40 20.54 -8.32
C PHE A 248 -4.72 21.20 -8.78
N PHE A 249 -5.86 20.76 -8.25
CA PHE A 249 -7.16 21.17 -8.77
C PHE A 249 -7.60 22.50 -8.15
N ASP A 250 -7.89 23.48 -9.00
CA ASP A 250 -8.38 24.80 -8.56
C ASP A 250 -9.80 24.72 -7.99
N GLU A 251 -10.58 23.73 -8.45
CA GLU A 251 -11.95 23.48 -8.00
C GLU A 251 -12.00 22.87 -6.60
N THR A 252 -10.86 22.43 -6.04
CA THR A 252 -10.82 21.83 -4.70
C THR A 252 -10.99 22.87 -3.62
N GLU A 253 -12.12 22.84 -2.93
CA GLU A 253 -12.42 23.69 -1.79
C GLU A 253 -11.95 23.07 -0.46
N ILE A 254 -11.92 21.74 -0.38
CA ILE A 254 -11.50 21.00 0.81
C ILE A 254 -10.37 20.02 0.45
N ALA A 255 -9.17 20.31 0.91
CA ALA A 255 -8.02 19.44 0.88
C ALA A 255 -7.79 18.87 2.30
N LEU A 256 -8.29 17.67 2.55
CA LEU A 256 -8.24 17.01 3.86
C LEU A 256 -6.97 16.19 4.01
N ILE A 257 -6.08 16.61 4.90
CA ILE A 257 -4.86 15.91 5.25
C ILE A 257 -5.15 15.01 6.46
N ILE A 258 -5.07 13.69 6.27
CA ILE A 258 -5.15 12.74 7.39
C ILE A 258 -3.76 12.60 7.98
N ASN A 259 -3.59 12.95 9.26
CA ASN A 259 -2.27 12.89 9.89
C ASN A 259 -1.79 11.45 10.03
N SER A 260 -0.69 11.17 9.36
CA SER A 260 0.00 9.86 9.37
C SER A 260 1.41 9.95 9.93
N GLU A 261 1.80 11.11 10.48
CA GLU A 261 3.16 11.41 10.97
C GLU A 261 4.24 11.22 9.90
N ASN A 262 3.85 11.18 8.63
CA ASN A 262 4.80 11.11 7.52
C ASN A 262 5.56 12.45 7.40
N THR A 263 6.85 12.34 7.19
CA THR A 263 7.74 13.46 6.85
C THR A 263 7.91 13.50 5.34
N GLY A 264 7.95 14.67 4.74
CA GLY A 264 8.11 14.86 3.30
C GLY A 264 7.27 16.03 2.78
N SER A 265 6.87 15.97 1.52
CA SER A 265 6.08 17.04 0.89
C SER A 265 4.73 17.28 1.58
N ILE A 266 4.08 16.21 2.04
CA ILE A 266 2.79 16.27 2.76
C ILE A 266 2.89 17.08 4.06
N GLU A 267 4.06 17.13 4.71
CA GLU A 267 4.29 17.92 5.91
C GLU A 267 4.08 19.42 5.67
N SER A 268 4.42 19.89 4.48
CA SER A 268 4.17 21.31 4.11
C SER A 268 2.70 21.65 4.08
N LEU A 269 1.83 20.73 3.65
CA LEU A 269 0.38 20.92 3.64
C LEU A 269 -0.19 20.83 5.05
N ARG A 270 0.35 19.94 5.90
CA ARG A 270 -0.01 19.88 7.32
C ARG A 270 0.29 21.20 8.04
N LYS A 271 1.45 21.80 7.79
CA LYS A 271 1.80 23.14 8.32
C LYS A 271 0.81 24.19 7.85
N LYS A 272 0.48 24.22 6.55
CA LYS A 272 -0.53 25.14 6.01
C LYS A 272 -1.89 24.97 6.68
N ALA A 273 -2.33 23.75 6.95
CA ALA A 273 -3.58 23.50 7.64
C ALA A 273 -3.57 24.02 9.08
N ILE A 274 -2.46 23.83 9.82
CA ILE A 274 -2.27 24.35 11.19
C ILE A 274 -2.25 25.90 11.20
N GLU A 275 -1.61 26.52 10.22
CA GLU A 275 -1.52 27.97 10.04
C GLU A 275 -2.84 28.61 9.53
N GLY A 276 -3.85 27.79 9.23
CA GLY A 276 -5.18 28.27 8.81
C GLY A 276 -5.26 28.74 7.36
N TYR A 277 -4.37 28.26 6.48
CA TYR A 277 -4.50 28.50 5.05
C TYR A 277 -5.81 27.93 4.52
N SER A 278 -6.54 28.73 3.75
CA SER A 278 -7.81 28.32 3.14
C SER A 278 -7.66 27.01 2.36
N ARG A 279 -8.67 26.19 2.39
CA ARG A 279 -8.85 24.86 1.80
C ARG A 279 -8.07 23.68 2.42
N PHE A 280 -7.01 23.91 3.20
CA PHE A 280 -6.28 22.83 3.85
C PHE A 280 -6.81 22.56 5.26
N TYR A 281 -7.21 21.32 5.50
CA TYR A 281 -7.75 20.86 6.78
C TYR A 281 -6.95 19.67 7.26
N LEU A 282 -6.63 19.66 8.56
CA LEU A 282 -5.91 18.55 9.19
C LEU A 282 -6.87 17.72 10.04
N GLN A 283 -6.82 16.42 9.89
CA GLN A 283 -7.58 15.47 10.68
C GLN A 283 -6.65 14.48 11.38
N GLU A 284 -6.71 14.46 12.71
CA GLU A 284 -6.02 13.49 13.54
C GLU A 284 -6.78 12.16 13.60
N ARG A 285 -6.05 11.06 13.82
CA ARG A 285 -6.64 9.74 13.94
C ARG A 285 -6.05 8.92 15.08
N ASN A 286 -6.89 8.16 15.77
CA ASN A 286 -6.47 7.05 16.62
C ASN A 286 -6.39 5.77 15.75
N VAL A 287 -5.19 5.38 15.40
CA VAL A 287 -4.97 4.26 14.47
C VAL A 287 -5.43 2.92 15.05
N ASN A 288 -5.31 2.71 16.37
CA ASN A 288 -5.70 1.44 16.98
C ASN A 288 -7.22 1.30 17.15
N GLU A 289 -7.93 2.40 17.36
CA GLU A 289 -9.37 2.42 17.47
C GLU A 289 -10.07 2.51 16.11
N GLY A 290 -9.33 2.92 15.07
CA GLY A 290 -9.89 3.10 13.74
C GLY A 290 -10.91 4.23 13.70
N ARG A 291 -10.59 5.37 14.33
CA ARG A 291 -11.46 6.56 14.35
C ARG A 291 -10.66 7.85 14.27
N PHE A 292 -11.32 8.89 13.84
CA PHE A 292 -10.81 10.24 13.92
C PHE A 292 -10.81 10.77 15.36
N VAL A 293 -9.89 11.65 15.65
CA VAL A 293 -9.80 12.33 16.95
C VAL A 293 -10.10 13.80 16.72
N SER A 294 -10.88 14.39 17.61
CA SER A 294 -11.09 15.83 17.61
C SER A 294 -9.74 16.54 17.81
N LEU A 295 -9.47 17.54 17.01
CA LEU A 295 -8.40 18.50 17.33
C LEU A 295 -8.90 19.29 18.53
N GLU A 296 -8.43 18.97 19.72
CA GLU A 296 -8.62 19.86 20.86
C GLU A 296 -7.95 21.19 20.48
N LYS A 297 -8.73 22.26 20.51
CA LYS A 297 -8.18 23.60 20.38
C LYS A 297 -7.30 23.82 21.60
N SER A 298 -5.97 23.66 21.42
CA SER A 298 -4.96 24.05 22.41
C SER A 298 -4.97 25.55 22.60
#